data_41a1394b4bce109cd14ac87e604fe3f4
#
_entry.id   41a1394b4bce109cd14ac87e604fe3f4
#
_cell.length_a   1.000
_cell.length_b   1.000
_cell.length_c   1.000
_cell.angle_alpha   90.00
_cell.angle_beta   90.00
_cell.angle_gamma   90.00
#
_symmetry.space_group_name_H-M   'P 1'
#
loop_
_entity.id
_entity.type
_entity.pdbx_description
1 polymer ?
#
loop_
_entity_poly.entity_id
_entity_poly.type
_entity_poly.pdbx_seq_one_letter_code
_entity_poly.pdbx_strand_id
1 'polypeptide(L)'
;MLYSLDHQEGKPHLVIAPTSLVYNWQNEIAKFIPSWNNHVAIQLHQPDAHKRLLIVSYDILRLNIDAYKRLEYDTIVIDEAQIIKNRDTKKYKAIKNLRAQHHIILTGTPIENSIDDIWSHFMLLMPEMQYLYAMLSKQCQSKGDEAFLEMSRKFLKSFILRRSKREVLQDLPELIEKTIYIEMTKAERHLYDNVHKMVLKALTSGVSGRIESIALEGLLRLRQVCVTPKLLPNTIYKGISSLISSKLQTALDYIEMLSHNHGKVLVFSQFVGALEEMERVLGERKIRYEKIYGDTRDRVSPIERFQKDKDIKVFLISIKAGGVGLNLTAANNVILLDDWWNPAVEDQAFARAHRIGQKQNVMVFRFICKDTVEEKVLQLQEQKRQTVDMFNAASSHLSLEELKGLLN
;
A
#
# COMPACT_ATOMS: atom_id res chain seq x y z
N MET A 1 4.01 3.13 22.92
CA MET A 1 5.22 3.67 22.27
C MET A 1 5.50 5.11 22.70
N LEU A 2 4.69 6.13 22.36
CA LEU A 2 4.99 7.53 22.77
C LEU A 2 5.17 7.67 24.27
N TYR A 3 4.37 7.00 25.09
CA TYR A 3 4.51 6.99 26.54
C TYR A 3 5.84 6.40 27.01
N SER A 4 6.36 5.37 26.34
CA SER A 4 7.66 4.79 26.72
C SER A 4 8.85 5.66 26.33
N LEU A 5 8.69 6.62 25.41
CA LEU A 5 9.72 7.60 25.09
C LEU A 5 9.82 8.73 26.13
N ASP A 6 8.79 8.97 26.95
CA ASP A 6 8.72 10.10 27.89
C ASP A 6 9.56 9.91 29.17
N HIS A 7 10.03 8.70 29.45
CA HIS A 7 10.63 8.36 30.74
C HIS A 7 12.18 8.36 30.77
N GLN A 8 12.85 8.74 29.67
CA GLN A 8 14.30 8.69 29.61
C GLN A 8 14.92 10.06 29.33
N GLU A 9 15.82 10.50 30.23
CA GLU A 9 16.63 11.70 30.05
C GLU A 9 17.98 11.32 29.45
N GLY A 10 18.43 12.07 28.45
CA GLY A 10 19.82 12.03 27.99
C GLY A 10 20.02 11.93 26.48
N LYS A 11 19.74 10.77 25.84
CA LYS A 11 19.96 10.58 24.41
C LYS A 11 18.71 10.92 23.61
N PRO A 12 18.84 11.48 22.39
CA PRO A 12 17.68 11.76 21.54
C PRO A 12 17.03 10.46 21.04
N HIS A 13 15.73 10.54 20.75
CA HIS A 13 14.99 9.51 20.00
C HIS A 13 14.96 9.87 18.51
N LEU A 14 14.91 8.87 17.65
CA LEU A 14 14.82 9.05 16.21
C LEU A 14 13.60 8.30 15.65
N VAL A 15 12.74 9.02 14.94
CA VAL A 15 11.67 8.43 14.14
C VAL A 15 12.04 8.52 12.67
N ILE A 16 12.09 7.37 12.00
CA ILE A 16 12.35 7.24 10.57
C ILE A 16 11.02 6.84 9.92
N ALA A 17 10.49 7.71 9.07
CA ALA A 17 9.18 7.51 8.45
C ALA A 17 9.21 7.86 6.95
N PRO A 18 8.21 7.42 6.16
CA PRO A 18 7.99 7.98 4.82
C PRO A 18 7.82 9.49 4.86
N THR A 19 8.24 10.18 3.80
CA THR A 19 8.18 11.66 3.71
C THR A 19 6.78 12.21 4.01
N SER A 20 5.73 11.53 3.56
CA SER A 20 4.33 11.91 3.77
C SER A 20 3.85 11.74 5.22
N LEU A 21 4.55 10.97 6.05
CA LEU A 21 4.20 10.73 7.45
C LEU A 21 4.97 11.60 8.44
N VAL A 22 6.03 12.27 8.01
CA VAL A 22 6.88 13.08 8.88
C VAL A 22 6.07 14.12 9.66
N TYR A 23 5.22 14.88 8.96
CA TYR A 23 4.34 15.88 9.61
C TYR A 23 3.21 15.23 10.43
N ASN A 24 2.72 14.07 10.02
CA ASN A 24 1.73 13.34 10.80
C ASN A 24 2.30 12.91 12.16
N TRP A 25 3.53 12.42 12.20
CA TRP A 25 4.23 12.11 13.44
C TRP A 25 4.34 13.33 14.36
N GLN A 26 4.69 14.50 13.82
CA GLN A 26 4.76 15.74 14.60
C GLN A 26 3.38 16.10 15.19
N ASN A 27 2.32 16.01 14.40
CA ASN A 27 0.96 16.30 14.85
C ASN A 27 0.48 15.32 15.94
N GLU A 28 0.77 14.02 15.78
CA GLU A 28 0.40 13.01 16.77
C GLU A 28 1.17 13.24 18.09
N ILE A 29 2.45 13.60 18.02
CA ILE A 29 3.24 13.93 19.21
C ILE A 29 2.67 15.17 19.90
N ALA A 30 2.37 16.22 19.16
CA ALA A 30 1.76 17.44 19.70
C ALA A 30 0.42 17.16 20.40
N LYS A 31 -0.33 16.20 19.91
CA LYS A 31 -1.61 15.77 20.46
C LYS A 31 -1.46 14.93 21.74
N PHE A 32 -0.55 13.94 21.75
CA PHE A 32 -0.43 12.96 22.83
C PHE A 32 0.61 13.31 23.88
N ILE A 33 1.61 14.12 23.52
CA ILE A 33 2.66 14.61 24.44
C ILE A 33 2.88 16.11 24.19
N PRO A 34 1.93 16.98 24.55
CA PRO A 34 2.03 18.43 24.32
C PRO A 34 3.28 19.07 24.93
N SER A 35 3.78 18.51 26.04
CA SER A 35 5.01 18.94 26.72
C SER A 35 6.27 18.84 25.83
N TRP A 36 6.22 18.04 24.76
CA TRP A 36 7.35 17.83 23.86
C TRP A 36 7.37 18.76 22.64
N ASN A 37 6.37 19.64 22.44
CA ASN A 37 6.26 20.47 21.25
C ASN A 37 7.55 21.26 20.91
N ASN A 38 8.25 21.77 21.93
CA ASN A 38 9.50 22.50 21.76
C ASN A 38 10.74 21.59 21.64
N HIS A 39 10.59 20.30 21.89
CA HIS A 39 11.65 19.30 21.91
C HIS A 39 11.65 18.37 20.69
N VAL A 40 10.71 18.57 19.76
CA VAL A 40 10.57 17.80 18.51
C VAL A 40 11.13 18.62 17.35
N ALA A 41 11.90 17.99 16.47
CA ALA A 41 12.32 18.63 15.24
C ALA A 41 12.18 17.68 14.04
N ILE A 42 11.62 18.23 12.96
CA ILE A 42 11.69 17.60 11.63
C ILE A 42 13.04 17.96 11.04
N GLN A 43 13.80 16.94 10.67
CA GLN A 43 15.15 17.10 10.17
C GLN A 43 15.19 17.08 8.65
N LEU A 44 15.77 18.13 8.06
CA LEU A 44 15.92 18.24 6.61
C LEU A 44 17.34 17.89 6.14
N HIS A 45 18.38 18.17 6.96
CA HIS A 45 19.77 17.92 6.59
C HIS A 45 20.61 17.30 7.72
N GLN A 46 20.82 18.01 8.80
CA GLN A 46 21.63 17.55 9.93
C GLN A 46 20.75 17.32 11.18
N PRO A 47 21.05 16.29 11.99
CA PRO A 47 20.31 16.06 13.22
C PRO A 47 20.66 17.14 14.27
N ASP A 48 19.62 17.71 14.89
CA ASP A 48 19.77 18.64 16.01
C ASP A 48 19.85 17.84 17.31
N ALA A 49 21.05 17.64 17.83
CA ALA A 49 21.30 16.87 19.04
C ALA A 49 20.68 17.48 20.31
N HIS A 50 20.23 18.74 20.27
CA HIS A 50 19.58 19.41 21.42
C HIS A 50 18.07 19.09 21.51
N LYS A 51 17.52 18.44 20.50
CA LYS A 51 16.13 17.98 20.49
C LYS A 51 16.00 16.59 21.08
N ARG A 52 14.96 16.37 21.86
CA ARG A 52 14.68 15.04 22.44
C ARG A 52 14.17 14.05 21.41
N LEU A 53 13.46 14.53 20.37
CA LEU A 53 12.92 13.68 19.32
C LEU A 53 13.20 14.30 17.94
N LEU A 54 13.82 13.49 17.11
CA LEU A 54 14.13 13.81 15.72
C LEU A 54 13.22 12.99 14.81
N ILE A 55 12.58 13.63 13.84
CA ILE A 55 11.76 12.96 12.84
C ILE A 55 12.41 13.18 11.48
N VAL A 56 12.69 12.10 10.76
CA VAL A 56 13.39 12.18 9.48
C VAL A 56 12.78 11.23 8.45
N SER A 57 12.83 11.62 7.18
CA SER A 57 12.44 10.69 6.11
C SER A 57 13.56 9.71 5.76
N TYR A 58 13.20 8.54 5.24
CA TYR A 58 14.16 7.53 4.76
C TYR A 58 15.19 8.09 3.78
N ASP A 59 14.78 8.98 2.87
CA ASP A 59 15.66 9.52 1.84
C ASP A 59 16.62 10.57 2.40
N ILE A 60 16.14 11.44 3.29
CA ILE A 60 16.97 12.43 3.97
C ILE A 60 18.01 11.74 4.86
N LEU A 61 17.57 10.74 5.64
CA LEU A 61 18.49 9.94 6.46
C LEU A 61 19.59 9.31 5.61
N ARG A 62 19.21 8.64 4.51
CA ARG A 62 20.15 7.97 3.60
C ARG A 62 21.18 8.95 2.99
N LEU A 63 20.71 10.14 2.61
CA LEU A 63 21.57 11.16 2.00
C LEU A 63 22.56 11.78 3.00
N ASN A 64 22.19 11.83 4.28
CA ASN A 64 22.96 12.49 5.32
C ASN A 64 23.45 11.52 6.41
N ILE A 65 23.59 10.25 6.10
CA ILE A 65 23.86 9.18 7.07
C ILE A 65 25.10 9.44 7.92
N ASP A 66 26.11 10.10 7.36
CA ASP A 66 27.37 10.40 8.08
C ASP A 66 27.16 11.35 9.27
N ALA A 67 26.16 12.22 9.20
CA ALA A 67 25.79 13.08 10.33
C ALA A 67 25.01 12.29 11.39
N TYR A 68 24.05 11.47 10.96
CA TYR A 68 23.18 10.71 11.87
C TYR A 68 23.91 9.61 12.64
N LYS A 69 24.87 8.91 12.01
CA LYS A 69 25.64 7.83 12.66
C LYS A 69 26.61 8.30 13.74
N ARG A 70 26.87 9.63 13.85
CA ARG A 70 27.71 10.22 14.89
C ARG A 70 26.97 10.34 16.22
N LEU A 71 25.65 10.34 16.20
CA LEU A 71 24.83 10.37 17.39
C LEU A 71 24.53 8.95 17.88
N GLU A 72 24.39 8.84 19.18
CA GLU A 72 23.80 7.68 19.84
C GLU A 72 22.38 8.01 20.24
N TYR A 73 21.46 7.14 19.90
CA TYR A 73 20.06 7.31 20.18
C TYR A 73 19.62 6.43 21.36
N ASP A 74 18.63 6.88 22.09
CA ASP A 74 17.96 6.01 23.05
C ASP A 74 17.09 4.99 22.31
N THR A 75 16.15 5.49 21.52
CA THR A 75 15.24 4.65 20.76
C THR A 75 15.19 5.08 19.28
N ILE A 76 15.29 4.14 18.38
CA ILE A 76 15.00 4.33 16.95
C ILE A 76 13.67 3.66 16.63
N VAL A 77 12.72 4.44 16.10
CA VAL A 77 11.43 3.97 15.60
C VAL A 77 11.48 4.00 14.07
N ILE A 78 11.15 2.89 13.44
CA ILE A 78 11.15 2.72 11.99
C ILE A 78 9.71 2.46 11.55
N ASP A 79 9.08 3.44 10.92
CA ASP A 79 7.69 3.36 10.50
C ASP A 79 7.55 2.97 9.02
N GLU A 80 6.52 2.21 8.68
CA GLU A 80 6.29 1.59 7.36
C GLU A 80 7.53 0.81 6.88
N ALA A 81 8.03 -0.08 7.75
CA ALA A 81 9.30 -0.76 7.57
C ALA A 81 9.37 -1.70 6.35
N GLN A 82 8.23 -2.01 5.71
CA GLN A 82 8.24 -2.72 4.42
C GLN A 82 9.07 -1.99 3.34
N ILE A 83 9.33 -0.68 3.50
CA ILE A 83 10.21 0.10 2.61
C ILE A 83 11.65 -0.43 2.63
N ILE A 84 12.06 -1.07 3.71
CA ILE A 84 13.42 -1.57 3.94
C ILE A 84 13.50 -3.10 4.03
N LYS A 85 12.51 -3.82 3.51
CA LYS A 85 12.49 -5.29 3.51
C LYS A 85 13.68 -5.93 2.77
N ASN A 86 14.20 -5.26 1.75
CA ASN A 86 15.37 -5.72 1.01
C ASN A 86 16.66 -5.18 1.65
N ARG A 87 17.50 -6.11 2.17
CA ARG A 87 18.76 -5.87 2.85
C ARG A 87 19.84 -5.21 1.98
N ASP A 88 19.75 -5.34 0.67
CA ASP A 88 20.73 -4.80 -0.27
C ASP A 88 20.51 -3.32 -0.58
N THR A 89 19.36 -2.78 -0.22
CA THR A 89 19.04 -1.38 -0.48
C THR A 89 19.91 -0.41 0.33
N LYS A 90 20.18 0.75 -0.28
CA LYS A 90 20.92 1.84 0.40
C LYS A 90 20.20 2.33 1.66
N LYS A 91 18.84 2.28 1.69
CA LYS A 91 18.02 2.66 2.85
C LYS A 91 18.26 1.71 4.01
N TYR A 92 18.19 0.41 3.78
CA TYR A 92 18.44 -0.60 4.81
C TYR A 92 19.87 -0.46 5.39
N LYS A 93 20.88 -0.36 4.52
CA LYS A 93 22.28 -0.21 4.92
C LYS A 93 22.52 1.05 5.72
N ALA A 94 21.84 2.15 5.40
CA ALA A 94 21.92 3.39 6.17
C ALA A 94 21.40 3.19 7.61
N ILE A 95 20.21 2.60 7.77
CA ILE A 95 19.61 2.38 9.10
C ILE A 95 20.44 1.42 9.93
N LYS A 96 20.97 0.35 9.33
CA LYS A 96 21.84 -0.63 10.00
C LYS A 96 23.08 0.01 10.64
N ASN A 97 23.53 1.16 10.13
CA ASN A 97 24.72 1.87 10.65
C ASN A 97 24.42 2.80 11.83
N LEU A 98 23.15 2.95 12.23
CA LEU A 98 22.76 3.76 13.38
C LEU A 98 22.95 2.97 14.68
N ARG A 99 23.20 3.70 15.78
CA ARG A 99 23.39 3.12 17.12
C ARG A 99 22.26 3.58 18.04
N ALA A 100 21.53 2.64 18.61
CA ALA A 100 20.50 2.91 19.60
C ALA A 100 20.45 1.83 20.67
N GLN A 101 19.93 2.19 21.84
CA GLN A 101 19.68 1.22 22.90
C GLN A 101 18.46 0.35 22.57
N HIS A 102 17.44 0.96 21.96
CA HIS A 102 16.19 0.29 21.63
C HIS A 102 15.82 0.53 20.15
N HIS A 103 15.25 -0.49 19.55
CA HIS A 103 14.72 -0.41 18.18
C HIS A 103 13.26 -0.85 18.18
N ILE A 104 12.39 -0.10 17.51
CA ILE A 104 10.97 -0.42 17.33
C ILE A 104 10.67 -0.35 15.84
N ILE A 105 10.12 -1.41 15.30
CA ILE A 105 9.65 -1.47 13.91
C ILE A 105 8.12 -1.44 13.90
N LEU A 106 7.57 -0.54 13.09
CA LEU A 106 6.15 -0.43 12.81
C LEU A 106 5.91 -0.78 11.34
N THR A 107 4.98 -1.68 11.09
CA THR A 107 4.57 -2.04 9.74
C THR A 107 3.12 -2.51 9.71
N GLY A 108 2.37 -2.12 8.70
CA GLY A 108 1.03 -2.64 8.44
C GLY A 108 1.06 -4.01 7.76
N THR A 109 2.16 -4.34 7.09
CA THR A 109 2.35 -5.57 6.31
C THR A 109 3.71 -6.18 6.61
N PRO A 110 3.86 -6.95 7.70
CA PRO A 110 5.16 -7.50 8.13
C PRO A 110 5.74 -8.47 7.11
N ILE A 111 4.90 -9.19 6.38
CA ILE A 111 5.28 -10.08 5.29
C ILE A 111 4.52 -9.63 4.04
N GLU A 112 5.22 -9.14 3.04
CA GLU A 112 4.62 -8.79 1.74
C GLU A 112 4.88 -9.86 0.69
N ASN A 113 6.12 -10.35 0.59
CA ASN A 113 6.55 -11.23 -0.48
C ASN A 113 7.03 -12.59 0.02
N SER A 114 7.75 -12.60 1.13
CA SER A 114 8.34 -13.82 1.67
C SER A 114 8.60 -13.70 3.17
N ILE A 115 8.85 -14.83 3.80
CA ILE A 115 9.30 -14.90 5.20
C ILE A 115 10.62 -14.13 5.40
N ASP A 116 11.43 -13.97 4.38
CA ASP A 116 12.68 -13.22 4.43
C ASP A 116 12.45 -11.73 4.68
N ASP A 117 11.29 -11.17 4.32
CA ASP A 117 10.92 -9.79 4.62
C ASP A 117 10.95 -9.57 6.14
N ILE A 118 10.34 -10.48 6.91
CA ILE A 118 10.31 -10.38 8.38
C ILE A 118 11.68 -10.64 8.99
N TRP A 119 12.44 -11.62 8.47
CA TRP A 119 13.80 -11.85 8.92
C TRP A 119 14.72 -10.66 8.71
N SER A 120 14.51 -9.91 7.61
CA SER A 120 15.25 -8.66 7.36
C SER A 120 15.00 -7.63 8.45
N HIS A 121 13.76 -7.50 8.93
CA HIS A 121 13.42 -6.62 10.05
C HIS A 121 14.05 -7.12 11.36
N PHE A 122 14.01 -8.42 11.65
CA PHE A 122 14.62 -8.97 12.87
C PHE A 122 16.14 -8.85 12.90
N MET A 123 16.82 -9.01 11.76
CA MET A 123 18.27 -8.79 11.67
C MET A 123 18.66 -7.32 11.87
N LEU A 124 17.72 -6.38 11.68
CA LEU A 124 17.94 -4.97 11.98
C LEU A 124 17.72 -4.69 13.47
N LEU A 125 16.68 -5.31 14.08
CA LEU A 125 16.37 -5.18 15.50
C LEU A 125 17.43 -5.84 16.38
N MET A 126 17.86 -7.02 16.00
CA MET A 126 18.76 -7.90 16.74
C MET A 126 19.74 -8.56 15.74
N PRO A 127 20.96 -8.01 15.58
CA PRO A 127 21.95 -8.52 14.61
C PRO A 127 22.26 -10.02 14.77
N GLU A 128 22.16 -10.54 15.99
CA GLU A 128 22.38 -11.95 16.33
C GLU A 128 21.38 -12.91 15.64
N MET A 129 20.22 -12.39 15.25
CA MET A 129 19.21 -13.17 14.49
C MET A 129 19.73 -13.65 13.14
N GLN A 130 20.80 -13.06 12.62
CA GLN A 130 21.45 -13.55 11.40
C GLN A 130 21.96 -14.99 11.57
N TYR A 131 22.51 -15.33 12.73
CA TYR A 131 22.98 -16.70 13.01
C TYR A 131 21.81 -17.67 13.12
N LEU A 132 20.74 -17.27 13.80
CA LEU A 132 19.54 -18.09 13.91
C LEU A 132 18.90 -18.34 12.53
N TYR A 133 18.78 -17.30 11.71
CA TYR A 133 18.30 -17.43 10.33
C TYR A 133 19.14 -18.44 9.53
N ALA A 134 20.46 -18.31 9.55
CA ALA A 134 21.37 -19.20 8.82
C ALA A 134 21.26 -20.65 9.31
N MET A 135 21.13 -20.86 10.64
CA MET A 135 20.94 -22.17 11.23
C MET A 135 19.61 -22.81 10.80
N LEU A 136 18.51 -22.08 10.90
CA LEU A 136 17.17 -22.56 10.53
C LEU A 136 17.08 -22.83 9.02
N SER A 137 17.59 -21.93 8.19
CA SER A 137 17.62 -22.09 6.74
C SER A 137 18.38 -23.37 6.35
N LYS A 138 19.55 -23.61 6.95
CA LYS A 138 20.32 -24.84 6.72
C LYS A 138 19.57 -26.10 7.20
N GLN A 139 18.95 -26.03 8.38
CA GLN A 139 18.20 -27.16 8.95
C GLN A 139 16.97 -27.52 8.13
N CYS A 140 16.36 -26.56 7.47
CA CYS A 140 15.15 -26.74 6.67
C CYS A 140 15.40 -26.99 5.18
N GLN A 141 16.65 -26.91 4.71
CA GLN A 141 17.01 -27.18 3.30
C GLN A 141 16.47 -28.50 2.75
N SER A 142 16.42 -29.54 3.59
CA SER A 142 15.89 -30.86 3.20
C SER A 142 14.39 -31.02 3.47
N LYS A 143 13.76 -30.12 4.24
CA LYS A 143 12.38 -30.23 4.70
C LYS A 143 11.42 -29.29 3.96
N GLY A 144 11.94 -28.40 3.13
CA GLY A 144 11.18 -27.45 2.33
C GLY A 144 10.81 -26.15 3.06
N ASP A 145 10.24 -25.22 2.29
CA ASP A 145 9.92 -23.85 2.75
C ASP A 145 8.88 -23.80 3.86
N GLU A 146 7.97 -24.77 3.89
CA GLU A 146 6.92 -24.85 4.91
C GLU A 146 7.47 -25.13 6.30
N ALA A 147 8.47 -26.02 6.41
CA ALA A 147 9.15 -26.28 7.67
C ALA A 147 9.93 -25.06 8.17
N PHE A 148 10.57 -24.32 7.27
CA PHE A 148 11.26 -23.07 7.61
C PHE A 148 10.27 -22.00 8.09
N LEU A 149 9.11 -21.88 7.45
CA LEU A 149 8.05 -20.97 7.83
C LEU A 149 7.52 -21.29 9.24
N GLU A 150 7.23 -22.55 9.53
CA GLU A 150 6.72 -22.99 10.84
C GLU A 150 7.72 -22.73 11.97
N MET A 151 8.99 -23.09 11.75
CA MET A 151 10.05 -22.84 12.73
C MET A 151 10.27 -21.33 12.96
N SER A 152 10.31 -20.54 11.90
CA SER A 152 10.41 -19.08 11.97
C SER A 152 9.26 -18.49 12.79
N ARG A 153 8.01 -18.92 12.53
CA ARG A 153 6.82 -18.53 13.28
C ARG A 153 6.98 -18.76 14.77
N LYS A 154 7.43 -19.96 15.15
CA LYS A 154 7.60 -20.34 16.54
C LYS A 154 8.57 -19.42 17.30
N PHE A 155 9.68 -19.06 16.65
CA PHE A 155 10.69 -18.19 17.26
C PHE A 155 10.28 -16.71 17.29
N LEU A 156 9.70 -16.18 16.21
CA LEU A 156 9.49 -14.74 16.04
C LEU A 156 8.20 -14.26 16.70
N LYS A 157 7.23 -15.12 16.92
CA LYS A 157 5.91 -14.76 17.47
C LYS A 157 5.97 -13.94 18.77
N SER A 158 6.90 -14.26 19.67
CA SER A 158 7.05 -13.59 20.97
C SER A 158 7.52 -12.14 20.89
N PHE A 159 8.09 -11.74 19.74
CA PHE A 159 8.60 -10.39 19.51
C PHE A 159 7.64 -9.52 18.72
N ILE A 160 6.50 -10.07 18.29
CA ILE A 160 5.56 -9.40 17.40
C ILE A 160 4.27 -9.10 18.17
N LEU A 161 3.89 -7.82 18.18
CA LEU A 161 2.59 -7.39 18.66
C LEU A 161 1.70 -7.00 17.49
N ARG A 162 0.66 -7.80 17.24
CA ARG A 162 -0.37 -7.48 16.25
C ARG A 162 -1.72 -7.30 16.94
N ARG A 163 -2.40 -6.23 16.58
CA ARG A 163 -3.78 -5.96 17.01
C ARG A 163 -4.62 -5.65 15.78
N SER A 164 -5.71 -6.35 15.59
CA SER A 164 -6.67 -6.01 14.54
C SER A 164 -7.53 -4.82 14.97
N LYS A 165 -8.01 -4.04 14.00
CA LYS A 165 -8.94 -2.93 14.29
C LYS A 165 -10.20 -3.40 14.99
N ARG A 166 -10.72 -4.57 14.63
CA ARG A 166 -11.92 -5.16 15.23
C ARG A 166 -11.75 -5.46 16.73
N GLU A 167 -10.54 -5.84 17.14
CA GLU A 167 -10.25 -6.15 18.57
C GLU A 167 -10.13 -4.90 19.42
N VAL A 168 -9.71 -3.77 18.86
CA VAL A 168 -9.29 -2.58 19.62
C VAL A 168 -10.29 -1.43 19.49
N LEU A 169 -11.00 -1.32 18.37
CA LEU A 169 -11.86 -0.20 18.03
C LEU A 169 -13.31 -0.66 17.88
N GLN A 170 -13.96 -0.98 19.03
CA GLN A 170 -15.37 -1.40 19.05
C GLN A 170 -16.34 -0.30 18.63
N ASP A 171 -15.95 0.97 18.78
CA ASP A 171 -16.78 2.14 18.41
C ASP A 171 -16.61 2.56 16.93
N LEU A 172 -15.80 1.83 16.15
CA LEU A 172 -15.61 2.18 14.73
C LEU A 172 -16.83 1.72 13.93
N PRO A 173 -17.44 2.59 13.09
CA PRO A 173 -18.55 2.18 12.23
C PRO A 173 -18.18 0.99 11.32
N GLU A 174 -19.15 0.30 10.79
CA GLU A 174 -18.92 -0.89 9.96
C GLU A 174 -18.22 -0.53 8.65
N LEU A 175 -17.37 -1.45 8.17
CA LEU A 175 -16.82 -1.47 6.83
C LEU A 175 -17.63 -2.51 6.02
N ILE A 176 -18.33 -2.05 4.99
CA ILE A 176 -19.21 -2.88 4.15
C ILE A 176 -18.63 -2.93 2.75
N GLU A 177 -18.18 -4.11 2.31
CA GLU A 177 -17.66 -4.32 0.96
C GLU A 177 -18.75 -4.84 0.02
N LYS A 178 -18.85 -4.28 -1.20
CA LYS A 178 -19.76 -4.71 -2.26
C LYS A 178 -18.98 -4.85 -3.57
N THR A 179 -19.09 -6.00 -4.20
CA THR A 179 -18.59 -6.23 -5.56
C THR A 179 -19.65 -5.88 -6.57
N ILE A 180 -19.31 -5.04 -7.53
CA ILE A 180 -20.15 -4.61 -8.64
C ILE A 180 -19.60 -5.24 -9.91
N TYR A 181 -20.34 -6.17 -10.44
CA TYR A 181 -19.98 -6.85 -11.68
C TYR A 181 -20.43 -6.04 -12.89
N ILE A 182 -19.49 -5.81 -13.82
CA ILE A 182 -19.66 -4.95 -14.98
C ILE A 182 -19.60 -5.79 -16.25
N GLU A 183 -20.57 -5.59 -17.11
CA GLU A 183 -20.57 -6.19 -18.44
C GLU A 183 -19.84 -5.28 -19.42
N MET A 184 -18.86 -5.83 -20.10
CA MET A 184 -18.16 -5.14 -21.18
C MET A 184 -19.08 -4.97 -22.39
N THR A 185 -18.96 -3.84 -23.09
CA THR A 185 -19.53 -3.71 -24.43
C THR A 185 -18.96 -4.78 -25.36
N LYS A 186 -19.66 -5.06 -26.46
CA LYS A 186 -19.17 -6.01 -27.48
C LYS A 186 -17.77 -5.65 -28.00
N ALA A 187 -17.50 -4.37 -28.17
CA ALA A 187 -16.20 -3.88 -28.63
C ALA A 187 -15.08 -4.11 -27.58
N GLU A 188 -15.37 -3.83 -26.32
CA GLU A 188 -14.41 -4.07 -25.21
C GLU A 188 -14.14 -5.56 -25.05
N ARG A 189 -15.19 -6.40 -25.10
CA ARG A 189 -15.06 -7.86 -25.04
C ARG A 189 -14.20 -8.40 -26.20
N HIS A 190 -14.48 -7.98 -27.41
CA HIS A 190 -13.67 -8.38 -28.56
C HIS A 190 -12.20 -7.98 -28.42
N LEU A 191 -11.93 -6.78 -27.92
CA LEU A 191 -10.56 -6.33 -27.64
C LEU A 191 -9.91 -7.17 -26.54
N TYR A 192 -10.63 -7.45 -25.45
CA TYR A 192 -10.14 -8.30 -24.38
C TYR A 192 -9.75 -9.69 -24.88
N ASP A 193 -10.63 -10.33 -25.65
CA ASP A 193 -10.41 -11.68 -26.21
C ASP A 193 -9.21 -11.69 -27.18
N ASN A 194 -9.01 -10.63 -27.95
CA ASN A 194 -7.85 -10.51 -28.83
C ASN A 194 -6.56 -10.38 -28.04
N VAL A 195 -6.53 -9.52 -27.01
CA VAL A 195 -5.36 -9.39 -26.13
C VAL A 195 -5.08 -10.71 -25.42
N HIS A 196 -6.13 -11.39 -24.92
CA HIS A 196 -5.99 -12.70 -24.27
C HIS A 196 -5.37 -13.74 -25.20
N LYS A 197 -5.86 -13.86 -26.44
CA LYS A 197 -5.28 -14.75 -27.47
C LYS A 197 -3.81 -14.42 -27.77
N MET A 198 -3.46 -13.14 -27.84
CA MET A 198 -2.08 -12.70 -28.03
C MET A 198 -1.18 -13.15 -26.86
N VAL A 199 -1.65 -13.02 -25.63
CA VAL A 199 -0.92 -13.44 -24.43
C VAL A 199 -0.73 -14.95 -24.42
N LEU A 200 -1.77 -15.74 -24.66
CA LEU A 200 -1.68 -17.21 -24.74
C LEU A 200 -0.70 -17.67 -25.81
N LYS A 201 -0.75 -17.06 -27.00
CA LYS A 201 0.20 -17.34 -28.09
C LYS A 201 1.65 -17.02 -27.69
N ALA A 202 1.87 -15.89 -27.01
CA ALA A 202 3.19 -15.51 -26.53
C ALA A 202 3.74 -16.49 -25.47
N LEU A 203 2.87 -16.98 -24.59
CA LEU A 203 3.24 -18.00 -23.59
C LEU A 203 3.63 -19.35 -24.21
N THR A 204 2.92 -19.77 -25.27
CA THR A 204 3.21 -21.05 -25.95
C THR A 204 4.43 -20.97 -26.84
N SER A 205 4.77 -19.79 -27.39
CA SER A 205 5.94 -19.57 -28.26
C SER A 205 7.17 -19.05 -27.51
N GLY A 206 7.06 -18.80 -26.21
CA GLY A 206 8.12 -18.18 -25.41
C GLY A 206 9.30 -19.09 -25.12
N VAL A 207 10.49 -18.53 -25.15
CA VAL A 207 11.73 -19.20 -24.74
C VAL A 207 11.70 -19.42 -23.22
N SER A 208 12.08 -20.61 -22.77
CA SER A 208 11.96 -21.13 -21.40
C SER A 208 12.43 -20.22 -20.25
N GLY A 209 13.19 -19.17 -20.47
CA GLY A 209 13.65 -18.23 -19.44
C GLY A 209 12.86 -16.92 -19.30
N ARG A 210 11.79 -16.71 -20.09
CA ARG A 210 11.00 -15.46 -20.09
C ARG A 210 9.50 -15.64 -19.86
N ILE A 211 9.06 -16.85 -19.59
CA ILE A 211 7.63 -17.18 -19.47
C ILE A 211 6.97 -16.35 -18.36
N GLU A 212 7.60 -16.19 -17.23
CA GLU A 212 7.06 -15.40 -16.10
C GLU A 212 6.90 -13.93 -16.47
N SER A 213 7.90 -13.32 -17.12
CA SER A 213 7.81 -11.92 -17.56
C SER A 213 6.70 -11.72 -18.60
N ILE A 214 6.53 -12.68 -19.53
CA ILE A 214 5.46 -12.64 -20.55
C ILE A 214 4.09 -12.77 -19.88
N ALA A 215 3.95 -13.66 -18.90
CA ALA A 215 2.71 -13.85 -18.15
C ALA A 215 2.33 -12.60 -17.36
N LEU A 216 3.28 -11.99 -16.64
CA LEU A 216 3.07 -10.75 -15.89
C LEU A 216 2.69 -9.58 -16.79
N GLU A 217 3.39 -9.42 -17.94
CA GLU A 217 3.03 -8.38 -18.90
C GLU A 217 1.65 -8.63 -19.51
N GLY A 218 1.35 -9.87 -19.88
CA GLY A 218 0.05 -10.25 -20.43
C GLY A 218 -1.09 -9.93 -19.46
N LEU A 219 -0.91 -10.29 -18.22
CA LEU A 219 -1.86 -10.02 -17.12
C LEU A 219 -2.06 -8.52 -16.91
N LEU A 220 -0.97 -7.72 -16.97
CA LEU A 220 -1.07 -6.27 -16.90
C LEU A 220 -1.92 -5.72 -18.06
N ARG A 221 -1.73 -6.21 -19.30
CA ARG A 221 -2.50 -5.78 -20.47
C ARG A 221 -3.98 -6.11 -20.35
N LEU A 222 -4.32 -7.33 -19.90
CA LEU A 222 -5.70 -7.73 -19.68
C LEU A 222 -6.40 -6.85 -18.64
N ARG A 223 -5.74 -6.53 -17.54
CA ARG A 223 -6.27 -5.61 -16.52
C ARG A 223 -6.43 -4.18 -17.04
N GLN A 224 -5.50 -3.71 -17.90
CA GLN A 224 -5.63 -2.42 -18.55
C GLN A 224 -6.89 -2.35 -19.42
N VAL A 225 -7.18 -3.40 -20.20
CA VAL A 225 -8.43 -3.48 -21.01
C VAL A 225 -9.65 -3.41 -20.10
N CYS A 226 -9.64 -4.11 -18.98
CA CYS A 226 -10.77 -4.11 -18.02
C CYS A 226 -11.05 -2.71 -17.47
N VAL A 227 -10.03 -1.90 -17.21
CA VAL A 227 -10.23 -0.55 -16.67
C VAL A 227 -10.57 0.44 -17.79
N THR A 228 -9.72 0.57 -18.78
CA THR A 228 -9.97 1.35 -20.01
C THR A 228 -8.99 0.95 -21.10
N PRO A 229 -9.49 0.71 -22.35
CA PRO A 229 -8.62 0.40 -23.49
C PRO A 229 -7.54 1.44 -23.76
N LYS A 230 -7.73 2.70 -23.36
CA LYS A 230 -6.78 3.79 -23.55
C LYS A 230 -5.45 3.60 -22.82
N LEU A 231 -5.38 2.68 -21.86
CA LEU A 231 -4.14 2.31 -21.17
C LEU A 231 -3.23 1.39 -22.00
N LEU A 232 -3.76 0.80 -23.05
CA LEU A 232 -2.98 -0.08 -23.92
C LEU A 232 -1.99 0.72 -24.79
N PRO A 233 -0.82 0.14 -25.12
CA PRO A 233 0.08 0.73 -26.09
C PRO A 233 -0.59 0.90 -27.47
N ASN A 234 -0.21 1.94 -28.20
CA ASN A 234 -0.71 2.22 -29.56
C ASN A 234 -0.44 1.08 -30.57
N THR A 235 0.49 0.18 -30.26
CA THR A 235 0.77 -1.03 -31.05
C THR A 235 -0.33 -2.09 -30.94
N ILE A 236 -1.07 -2.10 -29.84
CA ILE A 236 -2.16 -3.05 -29.56
C ILE A 236 -3.51 -2.41 -29.83
N TYR A 237 -3.69 -1.15 -29.43
CA TYR A 237 -4.93 -0.43 -29.59
C TYR A 237 -4.70 0.92 -30.27
N LYS A 238 -5.19 1.07 -31.49
CA LYS A 238 -5.10 2.30 -32.28
C LYS A 238 -6.41 3.11 -32.29
N GLY A 239 -7.42 2.65 -31.55
CA GLY A 239 -8.73 3.27 -31.55
C GLY A 239 -8.73 4.62 -30.83
N ILE A 240 -9.07 5.69 -31.54
CA ILE A 240 -9.45 6.97 -30.96
C ILE A 240 -10.93 6.84 -30.56
N SER A 241 -11.22 6.07 -29.54
CA SER A 241 -12.55 6.09 -28.97
C SER A 241 -12.64 7.28 -28.02
N SER A 242 -13.50 8.24 -28.34
CA SER A 242 -13.91 9.30 -27.42
C SER A 242 -14.79 8.74 -26.30
N LEU A 243 -15.24 7.50 -26.43
CA LEU A 243 -16.11 6.83 -25.47
C LEU A 243 -15.32 6.40 -24.23
N ILE A 244 -15.98 6.57 -23.10
CA ILE A 244 -15.51 6.07 -21.80
C ILE A 244 -15.77 4.56 -21.75
N SER A 245 -14.90 3.81 -21.08
CA SER A 245 -15.11 2.38 -20.85
C SER A 245 -16.33 2.12 -19.96
N SER A 246 -16.95 0.94 -20.12
CA SER A 246 -18.09 0.50 -19.33
C SER A 246 -17.80 0.61 -17.83
N LYS A 247 -16.59 0.25 -17.40
CA LYS A 247 -16.17 0.33 -16.00
C LYS A 247 -16.10 1.78 -15.49
N LEU A 248 -15.44 2.66 -16.23
CA LEU A 248 -15.33 4.07 -15.84
C LEU A 248 -16.69 4.76 -15.87
N GLN A 249 -17.55 4.44 -16.85
CA GLN A 249 -18.90 4.97 -16.90
C GLN A 249 -19.70 4.56 -15.67
N THR A 250 -19.70 3.27 -15.31
CA THR A 250 -20.36 2.78 -14.10
C THR A 250 -19.84 3.45 -12.84
N ALA A 251 -18.50 3.63 -12.75
CA ALA A 251 -17.90 4.31 -11.62
C ALA A 251 -18.35 5.77 -11.49
N LEU A 252 -18.46 6.47 -12.61
CA LEU A 252 -18.97 7.86 -12.66
C LEU A 252 -20.44 7.94 -12.24
N ASP A 253 -21.27 6.99 -12.67
CA ASP A 253 -22.68 6.95 -12.28
C ASP A 253 -22.84 6.71 -10.76
N TYR A 254 -21.98 5.84 -10.19
CA TYR A 254 -21.91 5.64 -8.74
C TYR A 254 -21.43 6.90 -8.01
N ILE A 255 -20.45 7.61 -8.53
CA ILE A 255 -19.96 8.88 -7.95
C ILE A 255 -21.08 9.91 -7.93
N GLU A 256 -21.84 10.05 -9.00
CA GLU A 256 -22.99 10.98 -9.04
C GLU A 256 -24.03 10.59 -8.00
N MET A 257 -24.46 9.34 -7.98
CA MET A 257 -25.45 8.83 -7.03
C MET A 257 -25.02 9.06 -5.58
N LEU A 258 -23.77 8.74 -5.24
CA LEU A 258 -23.24 8.87 -3.89
C LEU A 258 -23.05 10.34 -3.49
N SER A 259 -22.69 11.22 -4.44
CA SER A 259 -22.50 12.64 -4.22
C SER A 259 -23.81 13.37 -3.96
N HIS A 260 -24.89 12.97 -4.60
CA HIS A 260 -26.23 13.51 -4.35
C HIS A 260 -26.70 13.25 -2.91
N ASN A 261 -26.30 12.13 -2.31
CA ASN A 261 -26.60 11.79 -0.91
C ASN A 261 -25.63 12.43 0.10
N HIS A 262 -24.99 13.53 -0.25
CA HIS A 262 -24.01 14.24 0.56
C HIS A 262 -22.77 13.40 0.94
N GLY A 263 -22.59 12.23 0.34
CA GLY A 263 -21.41 11.39 0.53
C GLY A 263 -20.17 11.97 -0.16
N LYS A 264 -19.01 11.72 0.41
CA LYS A 264 -17.72 11.94 -0.25
C LYS A 264 -17.12 10.61 -0.67
N VAL A 265 -16.48 10.59 -1.83
CA VAL A 265 -16.02 9.36 -2.48
C VAL A 265 -14.51 9.40 -2.69
N LEU A 266 -13.81 8.38 -2.21
CA LEU A 266 -12.42 8.12 -2.59
C LEU A 266 -12.40 7.15 -3.76
N VAL A 267 -11.66 7.46 -4.79
CA VAL A 267 -11.48 6.58 -5.96
C VAL A 267 -10.03 6.17 -6.05
N PHE A 268 -9.78 4.86 -5.95
CA PHE A 268 -8.46 4.29 -6.05
C PHE A 268 -8.26 3.54 -7.35
N SER A 269 -7.08 3.71 -7.96
CA SER A 269 -6.60 2.90 -9.06
C SER A 269 -5.07 2.81 -9.04
N GLN A 270 -4.52 1.72 -9.53
CA GLN A 270 -3.09 1.62 -9.81
C GLN A 270 -2.72 2.35 -11.10
N PHE A 271 -3.68 2.54 -12.01
CA PHE A 271 -3.48 3.16 -13.32
C PHE A 271 -3.78 4.65 -13.27
N VAL A 272 -2.75 5.48 -13.24
CA VAL A 272 -2.89 6.95 -13.22
C VAL A 272 -3.68 7.43 -14.43
N GLY A 273 -3.42 6.87 -15.63
CA GLY A 273 -4.16 7.25 -16.85
C GLY A 273 -5.67 6.99 -16.79
N ALA A 274 -6.14 6.02 -15.97
CA ALA A 274 -7.57 5.83 -15.73
C ALA A 274 -8.14 6.94 -14.84
N LEU A 275 -7.39 7.36 -13.82
CA LEU A 275 -7.77 8.49 -12.96
C LEU A 275 -7.78 9.80 -13.74
N GLU A 276 -6.82 10.02 -14.66
CA GLU A 276 -6.79 11.19 -15.55
C GLU A 276 -7.99 11.22 -16.52
N GLU A 277 -8.42 10.05 -17.01
CA GLU A 277 -9.64 9.96 -17.82
C GLU A 277 -10.88 10.32 -16.98
N MET A 278 -10.97 9.84 -15.75
CA MET A 278 -12.05 10.23 -14.83
C MET A 278 -12.01 11.72 -14.51
N GLU A 279 -10.82 12.28 -14.27
CA GLU A 279 -10.62 13.70 -14.00
C GLU A 279 -11.20 14.57 -15.12
N ARG A 280 -10.93 14.22 -16.39
CA ARG A 280 -11.50 14.92 -17.54
C ARG A 280 -13.03 14.93 -17.49
N VAL A 281 -13.64 13.77 -17.25
CA VAL A 281 -15.12 13.64 -17.24
C VAL A 281 -15.76 14.33 -16.03
N LEU A 282 -15.13 14.22 -14.85
CA LEU A 282 -15.60 14.95 -13.66
C LEU A 282 -15.60 16.48 -13.92
N GLY A 283 -14.55 16.96 -14.61
CA GLY A 283 -14.49 18.36 -15.03
C GLY A 283 -15.61 18.76 -16.01
N GLU A 284 -15.90 17.92 -17.01
CA GLU A 284 -17.01 18.11 -17.96
C GLU A 284 -18.38 18.11 -17.25
N ARG A 285 -18.55 17.26 -16.25
CA ARG A 285 -19.79 17.18 -15.42
C ARG A 285 -19.82 18.21 -14.28
N LYS A 286 -18.82 19.08 -14.16
CA LYS A 286 -18.67 20.11 -13.10
C LYS A 286 -18.70 19.54 -11.68
N ILE A 287 -18.24 18.31 -11.50
CA ILE A 287 -18.08 17.66 -10.19
C ILE A 287 -16.70 18.07 -9.65
N ARG A 288 -16.68 18.75 -8.51
CA ARG A 288 -15.42 19.18 -7.88
C ARG A 288 -14.70 17.99 -7.23
N TYR A 289 -13.41 17.92 -7.50
CA TYR A 289 -12.54 16.83 -7.02
C TYR A 289 -11.18 17.35 -6.57
N GLU A 290 -10.48 16.54 -5.79
CA GLU A 290 -9.06 16.65 -5.49
C GLU A 290 -8.34 15.40 -5.95
N LYS A 291 -7.02 15.46 -6.05
CA LYS A 291 -6.20 14.32 -6.50
C LYS A 291 -4.85 14.24 -5.83
N ILE A 292 -4.36 13.01 -5.66
CA ILE A 292 -2.97 12.70 -5.28
C ILE A 292 -2.48 11.51 -6.11
N TYR A 293 -1.44 11.75 -6.91
CA TYR A 293 -0.73 10.75 -7.68
C TYR A 293 0.70 10.58 -7.14
N GLY A 294 1.48 9.65 -7.71
CA GLY A 294 2.82 9.33 -7.20
C GLY A 294 3.81 10.51 -7.23
N ASP A 295 3.66 11.40 -8.21
CA ASP A 295 4.48 12.61 -8.44
C ASP A 295 4.00 13.85 -7.71
N THR A 296 2.86 13.80 -7.02
CA THR A 296 2.30 14.93 -6.26
C THR A 296 3.25 15.32 -5.12
N ARG A 297 3.81 16.53 -5.20
CA ARG A 297 4.74 17.07 -4.20
C ARG A 297 4.00 17.58 -2.95
N ASP A 298 2.98 18.41 -3.15
CA ASP A 298 2.11 18.89 -2.06
C ASP A 298 0.94 17.93 -1.86
N ARG A 299 1.02 17.13 -0.80
CA ARG A 299 -0.04 16.19 -0.42
C ARG A 299 -0.93 16.70 0.70
N VAL A 300 -0.53 17.77 1.37
CA VAL A 300 -1.26 18.31 2.52
C VAL A 300 -2.44 19.14 2.07
N SER A 301 -2.22 20.11 1.18
CA SER A 301 -3.27 21.05 0.74
C SER A 301 -4.49 20.37 0.10
N PRO A 302 -4.34 19.37 -0.81
CA PRO A 302 -5.50 18.64 -1.36
C PRO A 302 -6.30 17.91 -0.29
N ILE A 303 -5.62 17.30 0.70
CA ILE A 303 -6.28 16.61 1.81
C ILE A 303 -7.09 17.60 2.65
N GLU A 304 -6.49 18.74 3.02
CA GLU A 304 -7.17 19.75 3.82
C GLU A 304 -8.39 20.32 3.10
N ARG A 305 -8.26 20.64 1.80
CA ARG A 305 -9.40 21.10 1.00
C ARG A 305 -10.51 20.07 0.96
N PHE A 306 -10.19 18.82 0.66
CA PHE A 306 -11.16 17.72 0.65
C PHE A 306 -11.86 17.54 2.00
N GLN A 307 -11.12 17.65 3.12
CA GLN A 307 -11.68 17.49 4.45
C GLN A 307 -12.64 18.65 4.81
N LYS A 308 -12.28 19.90 4.48
CA LYS A 308 -12.98 21.10 4.93
C LYS A 308 -14.09 21.56 3.97
N ASP A 309 -13.86 21.48 2.67
CA ASP A 309 -14.78 21.97 1.64
C ASP A 309 -15.86 20.91 1.33
N LYS A 310 -17.12 21.25 1.62
CA LYS A 310 -18.28 20.37 1.41
C LYS A 310 -18.63 20.15 -0.08
N ASP A 311 -18.18 21.04 -0.95
CA ASP A 311 -18.48 20.97 -2.39
C ASP A 311 -17.52 20.04 -3.13
N ILE A 312 -16.36 19.75 -2.56
CA ILE A 312 -15.44 18.76 -3.10
C ILE A 312 -15.94 17.37 -2.71
N LYS A 313 -16.46 16.64 -3.69
CA LYS A 313 -17.11 15.33 -3.48
C LYS A 313 -16.21 14.14 -3.74
N VAL A 314 -15.20 14.30 -4.59
CA VAL A 314 -14.38 13.19 -5.08
C VAL A 314 -12.92 13.42 -4.75
N PHE A 315 -12.22 12.36 -4.37
CA PHE A 315 -10.77 12.36 -4.24
C PHE A 315 -10.19 11.22 -5.07
N LEU A 316 -9.42 11.54 -6.11
CA LEU A 316 -8.75 10.61 -6.98
C LEU A 316 -7.36 10.27 -6.44
N ILE A 317 -7.09 8.99 -6.20
CA ILE A 317 -5.86 8.59 -5.51
C ILE A 317 -5.23 7.40 -6.24
N SER A 318 -3.97 7.54 -6.64
CA SER A 318 -3.24 6.36 -7.08
C SER A 318 -2.90 5.47 -5.88
N ILE A 319 -3.06 4.15 -6.01
CA ILE A 319 -2.85 3.18 -4.89
C ILE A 319 -1.46 3.37 -4.25
N LYS A 320 -0.42 3.58 -5.07
CA LYS A 320 0.94 3.83 -4.57
C LYS A 320 1.05 5.12 -3.74
N ALA A 321 0.30 6.15 -4.09
CA ALA A 321 0.29 7.41 -3.34
C ALA A 321 -0.59 7.32 -2.10
N GLY A 322 -1.69 6.55 -2.16
CA GLY A 322 -2.63 6.33 -1.07
C GLY A 322 -2.09 5.44 0.05
N GLY A 323 -1.07 4.64 -0.22
CA GLY A 323 -0.47 3.71 0.76
C GLY A 323 0.19 4.37 1.97
N VAL A 324 0.29 5.70 2.04
CA VAL A 324 1.09 6.38 3.07
C VAL A 324 0.26 7.40 3.86
N GLY A 325 -0.24 6.97 5.02
CA GLY A 325 -0.62 7.83 6.16
C GLY A 325 -1.66 8.93 5.96
N LEU A 326 -2.37 8.97 4.83
CA LEU A 326 -3.40 9.97 4.57
C LEU A 326 -4.57 9.80 5.55
N ASN A 327 -5.11 10.90 6.07
CA ASN A 327 -6.35 10.89 6.85
C ASN A 327 -7.49 11.47 6.00
N LEU A 328 -8.43 10.63 5.59
CA LEU A 328 -9.53 10.99 4.69
C LEU A 328 -10.90 10.62 5.27
N THR A 329 -11.06 10.81 6.57
CA THR A 329 -12.29 10.47 7.32
C THR A 329 -13.53 11.27 6.93
N ALA A 330 -13.39 12.33 6.13
CA ALA A 330 -14.55 13.02 5.54
C ALA A 330 -15.27 12.14 4.50
N ALA A 331 -14.60 11.14 3.93
CA ALA A 331 -15.21 10.20 3.00
C ALA A 331 -15.80 8.99 3.73
N ASN A 332 -16.95 8.56 3.30
CA ASN A 332 -17.61 7.33 3.75
C ASN A 332 -17.86 6.34 2.60
N ASN A 333 -17.42 6.67 1.38
CA ASN A 333 -17.50 5.79 0.23
C ASN A 333 -16.12 5.64 -0.40
N VAL A 334 -15.78 4.42 -0.79
CA VAL A 334 -14.54 4.07 -1.45
C VAL A 334 -14.86 3.28 -2.71
N ILE A 335 -14.30 3.66 -3.83
CA ILE A 335 -14.38 2.94 -5.11
C ILE A 335 -13.00 2.41 -5.45
N LEU A 336 -12.91 1.10 -5.71
CA LEU A 336 -11.75 0.47 -6.31
C LEU A 336 -12.04 0.21 -7.79
N LEU A 337 -11.30 0.86 -8.67
CA LEU A 337 -11.43 0.66 -10.12
C LEU A 337 -10.74 -0.61 -10.60
N ASP A 338 -9.71 -1.04 -9.87
CA ASP A 338 -8.95 -2.25 -10.16
C ASP A 338 -8.42 -2.85 -8.86
N ASP A 339 -8.38 -4.19 -8.79
CA ASP A 339 -7.91 -4.92 -7.63
C ASP A 339 -6.39 -5.02 -7.62
N TRP A 340 -5.81 -4.97 -6.44
CA TRP A 340 -4.39 -5.20 -6.22
C TRP A 340 -4.15 -6.68 -5.83
N TRP A 341 -3.04 -7.26 -6.29
CA TRP A 341 -2.69 -8.66 -5.97
C TRP A 341 -2.57 -8.93 -4.47
N ASN A 342 -2.13 -7.92 -3.72
CA ASN A 342 -1.95 -8.00 -2.29
C ASN A 342 -3.12 -7.32 -1.58
N PRO A 343 -4.01 -8.09 -0.93
CA PRO A 343 -5.16 -7.54 -0.20
C PRO A 343 -4.77 -6.51 0.86
N ALA A 344 -3.59 -6.66 1.48
CA ALA A 344 -3.13 -5.75 2.52
C ALA A 344 -2.91 -4.31 2.01
N VAL A 345 -2.59 -4.12 0.73
CA VAL A 345 -2.48 -2.78 0.12
C VAL A 345 -3.85 -2.13 -0.02
N GLU A 346 -4.88 -2.92 -0.36
CA GLU A 346 -6.26 -2.45 -0.41
C GLU A 346 -6.79 -2.12 0.98
N ASP A 347 -6.53 -2.99 1.96
CA ASP A 347 -6.89 -2.76 3.36
C ASP A 347 -6.25 -1.45 3.89
N GLN A 348 -5.03 -1.13 3.48
CA GLN A 348 -4.40 0.16 3.76
C GLN A 348 -5.15 1.32 3.09
N ALA A 349 -5.62 1.16 1.85
CA ALA A 349 -6.41 2.19 1.16
C ALA A 349 -7.75 2.44 1.88
N PHE A 350 -8.48 1.38 2.27
CA PHE A 350 -9.72 1.52 3.04
C PHE A 350 -9.49 2.17 4.40
N ALA A 351 -8.36 1.84 5.03
CA ALA A 351 -7.97 2.41 6.32
C ALA A 351 -7.78 3.93 6.30
N ARG A 352 -7.79 4.58 5.14
CA ARG A 352 -7.76 6.05 5.01
C ARG A 352 -9.10 6.68 5.33
N ALA A 353 -10.21 6.03 4.95
CA ALA A 353 -11.56 6.42 5.29
C ALA A 353 -12.04 5.77 6.61
N HIS A 354 -11.74 4.49 6.81
CA HIS A 354 -12.14 3.69 7.97
C HIS A 354 -11.10 3.79 9.09
N ARG A 355 -11.12 4.91 9.81
CA ARG A 355 -10.14 5.28 10.85
C ARG A 355 -10.82 5.96 12.02
N ILE A 356 -10.13 6.07 13.16
CA ILE A 356 -10.57 6.86 14.33
C ILE A 356 -10.98 8.26 13.88
N GLY A 357 -12.21 8.65 14.23
CA GLY A 357 -12.85 9.89 13.79
C GLY A 357 -13.88 9.72 12.68
N GLN A 358 -13.98 8.54 12.05
CA GLN A 358 -15.09 8.19 11.17
C GLN A 358 -16.38 8.00 11.99
N LYS A 359 -17.46 8.63 11.53
CA LYS A 359 -18.76 8.64 12.21
C LYS A 359 -19.85 7.86 11.44
N GLN A 360 -19.56 7.45 10.22
CA GLN A 360 -20.50 6.78 9.33
C GLN A 360 -19.93 5.44 8.86
N ASN A 361 -20.81 4.50 8.52
CA ASN A 361 -20.37 3.25 7.89
C ASN A 361 -19.61 3.56 6.60
N VAL A 362 -18.52 2.85 6.38
CA VAL A 362 -17.72 3.00 5.17
C VAL A 362 -18.13 1.95 4.16
N MET A 363 -18.62 2.40 3.02
CA MET A 363 -18.97 1.55 1.90
C MET A 363 -17.80 1.44 0.93
N VAL A 364 -17.40 0.20 0.61
CA VAL A 364 -16.35 -0.07 -0.38
C VAL A 364 -16.99 -0.76 -1.57
N PHE A 365 -16.85 -0.16 -2.75
CA PHE A 365 -17.34 -0.68 -4.02
C PHE A 365 -16.16 -1.17 -4.86
N ARG A 366 -16.13 -2.46 -5.14
CA ARG A 366 -15.19 -3.13 -6.04
C ARG A 366 -15.82 -3.28 -7.42
N PHE A 367 -15.18 -2.74 -8.44
CA PHE A 367 -15.67 -2.86 -9.82
C PHE A 367 -14.92 -3.95 -10.58
N ILE A 368 -15.61 -5.01 -10.94
CA ILE A 368 -15.05 -6.21 -11.57
C ILE A 368 -15.73 -6.44 -12.92
N CYS A 369 -14.96 -6.53 -14.00
CA CYS A 369 -15.48 -6.94 -15.29
C CYS A 369 -15.77 -8.45 -15.31
N LYS A 370 -17.01 -8.83 -15.69
CA LYS A 370 -17.44 -10.23 -15.78
C LYS A 370 -16.63 -11.01 -16.82
N ASP A 371 -16.41 -12.29 -16.55
CA ASP A 371 -15.73 -13.23 -17.43
C ASP A 371 -14.33 -12.73 -17.83
N THR A 372 -13.60 -12.17 -16.88
CA THR A 372 -12.25 -11.64 -17.09
C THR A 372 -11.27 -12.14 -16.04
N VAL A 373 -10.00 -11.81 -16.25
CA VAL A 373 -8.93 -12.07 -15.28
C VAL A 373 -9.19 -11.43 -13.91
N GLU A 374 -10.00 -10.38 -13.83
CA GLU A 374 -10.30 -9.71 -12.55
C GLU A 374 -11.09 -10.62 -11.61
N GLU A 375 -12.05 -11.39 -12.11
CA GLU A 375 -12.78 -12.38 -11.27
C GLU A 375 -11.84 -13.44 -10.70
N LYS A 376 -10.89 -13.92 -11.50
CA LYS A 376 -9.91 -14.90 -11.06
C LYS A 376 -8.96 -14.32 -10.01
N VAL A 377 -8.56 -13.05 -10.17
CA VAL A 377 -7.76 -12.33 -9.18
C VAL A 377 -8.52 -12.19 -7.87
N LEU A 378 -9.80 -11.83 -7.93
CA LEU A 378 -10.64 -11.71 -6.74
C LEU A 378 -10.77 -13.05 -6.00
N GLN A 379 -11.01 -14.14 -6.73
CA GLN A 379 -11.05 -15.49 -6.14
C GLN A 379 -9.74 -15.88 -5.46
N LEU A 380 -8.61 -15.56 -6.11
CA LEU A 380 -7.29 -15.81 -5.54
C LEU A 380 -7.07 -14.97 -4.27
N GLN A 381 -7.49 -13.71 -4.25
CA GLN A 381 -7.44 -12.86 -3.05
C GLN A 381 -8.27 -13.43 -1.90
N GLU A 382 -9.49 -13.91 -2.18
CA GLU A 382 -10.36 -14.50 -1.17
C GLU A 382 -9.76 -15.77 -0.57
N GLN A 383 -9.19 -16.64 -1.39
CA GLN A 383 -8.43 -17.82 -0.92
C GLN A 383 -7.26 -17.40 -0.03
N LYS A 384 -6.51 -16.38 -0.44
CA LYS A 384 -5.40 -15.84 0.35
C LYS A 384 -5.87 -15.22 1.67
N ARG A 385 -7.01 -14.54 1.70
CA ARG A 385 -7.61 -14.00 2.95
C ARG A 385 -8.05 -15.07 3.93
N GLN A 386 -8.57 -16.20 3.45
CA GLN A 386 -8.99 -17.32 4.31
C GLN A 386 -7.80 -18.02 4.98
N THR A 387 -6.62 -17.98 4.36
CA THR A 387 -5.39 -18.58 4.87
C THR A 387 -4.63 -17.66 5.84
N VAL A 388 -5.23 -16.53 6.28
CA VAL A 388 -4.56 -15.47 7.04
C VAL A 388 -4.25 -15.86 8.48
N ASP A 389 -3.17 -16.57 8.61
CA ASP A 389 -2.25 -16.39 9.73
C ASP A 389 -1.16 -15.37 9.32
N MET A 390 -0.65 -14.58 10.25
CA MET A 390 0.35 -13.53 9.99
C MET A 390 1.59 -14.02 9.23
N PHE A 391 1.90 -15.31 9.34
CA PHE A 391 3.02 -15.96 8.67
C PHE A 391 2.66 -16.64 7.34
N ASN A 392 1.37 -16.82 7.06
CA ASN A 392 0.84 -17.30 5.79
C ASN A 392 0.37 -16.16 4.90
N ALA A 393 0.75 -14.90 5.20
CA ALA A 393 0.51 -13.79 4.30
C ALA A 393 1.17 -14.14 2.96
N ALA A 394 0.32 -14.40 2.00
CA ALA A 394 0.69 -14.84 0.67
C ALA A 394 1.77 -13.92 0.09
N SER A 395 2.75 -14.52 -0.53
CA SER A 395 3.70 -13.82 -1.36
C SER A 395 2.94 -12.83 -2.26
N SER A 396 3.35 -11.57 -2.31
CA SER A 396 2.81 -10.60 -3.27
C SER A 396 3.23 -10.95 -4.71
N HIS A 397 4.11 -11.93 -4.87
CA HIS A 397 4.44 -12.54 -6.15
C HIS A 397 3.51 -13.70 -6.41
N LEU A 398 2.91 -13.66 -7.59
CA LEU A 398 2.19 -14.80 -8.13
C LEU A 398 3.22 -15.87 -8.54
N SER A 399 3.04 -17.10 -8.11
CA SER A 399 3.80 -18.21 -8.63
C SER A 399 3.52 -18.38 -10.14
N LEU A 400 4.43 -19.04 -10.85
CA LEU A 400 4.23 -19.32 -12.27
C LEU A 400 2.95 -20.14 -12.52
N GLU A 401 2.58 -21.02 -11.59
CA GLU A 401 1.34 -21.80 -11.65
C GLU A 401 0.10 -20.93 -11.43
N GLU A 402 0.10 -20.03 -10.45
CA GLU A 402 -0.96 -19.05 -10.24
C GLU A 402 -1.11 -18.14 -11.46
N LEU A 403 0.00 -17.64 -12.03
CA LEU A 403 -0.01 -16.81 -13.25
C LEU A 403 -0.62 -17.56 -14.44
N LYS A 404 -0.27 -18.82 -14.64
CA LYS A 404 -0.86 -19.67 -15.69
C LYS A 404 -2.35 -19.92 -15.42
N GLY A 405 -2.73 -20.16 -14.16
CA GLY A 405 -4.13 -20.35 -13.77
C GLY A 405 -5.00 -19.11 -14.03
N LEU A 406 -4.46 -17.92 -13.81
CA LEU A 406 -5.16 -16.65 -14.10
C LEU A 406 -5.34 -16.41 -15.61
N LEU A 407 -4.42 -16.90 -16.44
CA LEU A 407 -4.41 -16.69 -17.88
C LEU A 407 -5.16 -17.79 -18.68
N ASN A 408 -5.35 -18.96 -18.13
CA ASN A 408 -6.16 -20.05 -18.72
C ASN A 408 -7.64 -19.89 -18.37
#